data_510c5ff1c4d09c97062ddb1a94d79b29
#
_entry.id   510c5ff1c4d09c97062ddb1a94d79b29
#
_cell.length_a   1.000
_cell.length_b   1.000
_cell.length_c   1.000
_cell.angle_alpha   90.00
_cell.angle_beta   90.00
_cell.angle_gamma   90.00
#
_symmetry.space_group_name_H-M   'P 1'
#
loop_
_entity.id
_entity.type
_entity.pdbx_description
1 polymer ?
#
loop_
_entity_poly.entity_id
_entity_poly.type
_entity_poly.pdbx_seq_one_letter_code
_entity_poly.pdbx_strand_id
1 'polypeptide(L)'
;PRRTPECAQIGCLHPCQRLTAKKGKWVEGVRETAMSTQETVRQQAGSVEASEALRLEQEKVEQLVEALNTDLAATYVLYHQLKKHHWNVEGAEFLGIHEYLGEAAEDAEEAADELAERVQALGGVPLARGAELEAAAPVEPEDDDVYDVRTSLANDMEMYGDIIEMTREHFELATNLGDHATADLLRDTLLDLEEHAHHLEHYLEDDTLVLESA
;
A
#
# COMPACT_ATOMS: atom_id res chain seq x y z
N PRO A 1 -29.60 34.34 43.46
CA PRO A 1 -28.82 35.29 44.22
C PRO A 1 -27.46 34.72 44.57
N ARG A 2 -26.41 35.44 44.09
CA ARG A 2 -25.13 35.63 44.76
C ARG A 2 -24.32 34.38 45.13
N ARG A 3 -23.03 34.24 44.86
CA ARG A 3 -21.87 35.19 44.95
C ARG A 3 -20.66 34.53 44.27
N THR A 4 -19.86 35.28 43.59
CA THR A 4 -18.43 35.06 43.38
C THR A 4 -17.65 35.21 44.71
N PRO A 5 -16.46 34.60 44.84
CA PRO A 5 -15.28 35.28 45.35
C PRO A 5 -14.12 35.15 44.38
N GLU A 6 -13.53 36.22 43.92
CA GLU A 6 -12.43 37.01 44.49
C GLU A 6 -11.05 36.34 44.47
N CYS A 7 -10.23 36.95 43.65
CA CYS A 7 -8.79 36.81 43.50
C CYS A 7 -8.04 36.92 44.82
N ALA A 8 -7.07 36.06 45.08
CA ALA A 8 -5.99 36.30 46.00
C ALA A 8 -4.65 36.18 45.27
N GLN A 9 -3.99 37.33 45.21
CA GLN A 9 -2.64 37.58 44.73
C GLN A 9 -1.62 36.84 45.58
N ILE A 10 -0.68 36.12 44.91
CA ILE A 10 0.65 35.91 45.46
C ILE A 10 1.64 36.28 44.36
N GLY A 11 2.39 37.37 44.63
CA GLY A 11 3.42 37.86 43.75
C GLY A 11 4.69 36.98 43.77
N CYS A 12 5.29 36.83 42.64
CA CYS A 12 6.72 36.52 42.51
C CYS A 12 7.33 37.47 41.49
N LEU A 13 8.02 38.44 42.00
CA LEU A 13 8.95 39.27 41.28
C LEU A 13 10.20 38.46 40.91
N HIS A 14 10.41 38.25 39.65
CA HIS A 14 11.76 38.02 39.12
C HIS A 14 11.92 38.82 37.82
N PRO A 15 12.99 39.62 37.70
CA PRO A 15 13.18 40.48 36.55
C PRO A 15 13.61 39.67 35.32
N CYS A 16 12.87 39.88 34.25
CA CYS A 16 13.22 39.40 32.92
C CYS A 16 14.53 40.05 32.47
N GLN A 17 15.64 39.34 32.59
CA GLN A 17 16.91 39.78 32.01
C GLN A 17 16.81 39.64 30.48
N ARG A 18 16.84 40.81 29.81
CA ARG A 18 17.05 40.89 28.36
C ARG A 18 18.43 40.34 28.04
N LEU A 19 18.45 39.15 27.45
CA LEU A 19 19.63 38.66 26.77
C LEU A 19 19.81 39.47 25.48
N THR A 20 20.77 40.41 25.52
CA THR A 20 21.25 41.10 24.33
C THR A 20 21.96 40.06 23.43
N ALA A 21 21.38 39.79 22.28
CA ALA A 21 22.01 38.95 21.25
C ALA A 21 23.30 39.66 20.78
N LYS A 22 24.46 39.12 21.15
CA LYS A 22 25.72 39.42 20.49
C LYS A 22 25.62 38.94 19.03
N LYS A 23 25.77 39.89 18.10
CA LYS A 23 26.00 39.59 16.68
C LYS A 23 27.26 38.74 16.56
N GLY A 24 27.09 37.43 16.58
CA GLY A 24 28.12 36.50 16.13
C GLY A 24 28.22 36.60 14.61
N LYS A 25 29.42 36.93 14.11
CA LYS A 25 29.75 36.75 12.70
C LYS A 25 29.45 35.32 12.32
N TRP A 26 28.49 35.13 11.42
CA TRP A 26 28.35 33.86 10.69
C TRP A 26 29.62 33.71 9.86
N VAL A 27 30.47 32.77 10.26
CA VAL A 27 31.51 32.25 9.39
C VAL A 27 30.74 31.58 8.25
N GLU A 28 30.94 32.07 7.02
CA GLU A 28 30.56 31.34 5.82
C GLU A 28 31.32 30.02 5.84
N GLY A 29 30.78 29.04 6.57
CA GLY A 29 31.21 27.66 6.47
C GLY A 29 30.82 27.18 5.09
N VAL A 30 31.83 26.81 4.36
CA VAL A 30 31.77 26.03 3.14
C VAL A 30 30.60 25.04 3.29
N ARG A 31 29.53 25.25 2.53
CA ARG A 31 28.59 24.15 2.28
C ARG A 31 29.40 23.10 1.53
N GLU A 32 29.95 22.17 2.28
CA GLU A 32 30.21 20.85 1.71
C GLU A 32 28.84 20.42 1.14
N THR A 33 28.70 20.55 -0.15
CA THR A 33 27.65 19.87 -0.88
C THR A 33 27.80 18.43 -0.47
N ALA A 34 26.84 17.93 0.34
CA ALA A 34 26.71 16.51 0.57
C ALA A 34 26.66 15.90 -0.81
N MET A 35 27.78 15.30 -1.24
CA MET A 35 27.86 14.57 -2.48
C MET A 35 26.74 13.52 -2.39
N SER A 36 25.79 13.63 -3.31
CA SER A 36 24.76 12.63 -3.47
C SER A 36 25.44 11.27 -3.57
N THR A 37 25.12 10.36 -2.65
CA THR A 37 25.61 8.97 -2.70
C THR A 37 25.06 8.22 -3.93
N GLN A 38 24.26 8.87 -4.76
CA GLN A 38 23.71 8.37 -6.02
C GLN A 38 24.52 8.84 -7.23
N GLU A 39 25.82 8.61 -7.23
CA GLU A 39 26.66 9.03 -8.35
C GLU A 39 26.54 8.16 -9.60
N THR A 40 26.02 6.92 -9.47
CA THR A 40 25.87 6.00 -10.61
C THR A 40 24.48 5.37 -10.60
N VAL A 41 23.62 5.80 -11.53
CA VAL A 41 22.34 5.15 -11.82
C VAL A 41 22.62 4.01 -12.80
N ARG A 42 22.39 2.77 -12.37
CA ARG A 42 22.57 1.58 -13.24
C ARG A 42 21.42 1.47 -14.25
N GLN A 43 20.18 1.72 -13.81
CA GLN A 43 18.99 1.75 -14.64
C GLN A 43 18.03 2.79 -14.07
N GLN A 44 17.41 3.58 -14.92
CA GLN A 44 16.47 4.62 -14.49
C GLN A 44 15.07 4.02 -14.27
N ALA A 45 14.33 4.53 -13.28
CA ALA A 45 12.93 4.20 -13.10
C ALA A 45 12.14 4.48 -14.38
N GLY A 46 11.26 3.56 -14.76
CA GLY A 46 10.47 3.64 -15.99
C GLY A 46 11.22 3.23 -17.27
N SER A 47 12.52 2.93 -17.20
CA SER A 47 13.21 2.33 -18.35
C SER A 47 13.05 0.81 -18.35
N VAL A 48 12.99 0.23 -19.55
CA VAL A 48 12.91 -1.21 -19.78
C VAL A 48 14.04 -1.61 -20.72
N GLU A 49 14.84 -2.57 -20.29
CA GLU A 49 15.92 -3.17 -21.09
C GLU A 49 15.67 -4.67 -21.16
N ALA A 50 14.97 -5.12 -22.21
CA ALA A 50 14.54 -6.51 -22.35
C ALA A 50 15.69 -7.50 -22.14
N SER A 51 15.48 -8.48 -21.28
CA SER A 51 16.48 -9.50 -20.96
C SER A 51 16.78 -10.37 -22.17
N GLU A 52 18.05 -10.40 -22.60
CA GLU A 52 18.52 -11.28 -23.69
C GLU A 52 18.31 -12.76 -23.35
N ALA A 53 18.32 -13.11 -22.06
CA ALA A 53 18.15 -14.50 -21.61
C ALA A 53 16.72 -15.01 -21.83
N LEU A 54 15.72 -14.14 -21.72
CA LEU A 54 14.32 -14.51 -21.86
C LEU A 54 13.82 -14.56 -23.31
N ARG A 55 14.55 -13.98 -24.25
CA ARG A 55 14.23 -14.02 -25.69
C ARG A 55 12.88 -13.43 -26.06
N LEU A 56 12.36 -12.47 -25.27
CA LEU A 56 11.16 -11.70 -25.56
C LEU A 56 11.52 -10.42 -26.32
N GLU A 57 10.63 -10.00 -27.20
CA GLU A 57 10.81 -8.77 -27.97
C GLU A 57 10.61 -7.53 -27.06
N GLN A 58 11.44 -6.49 -27.27
CA GLN A 58 11.44 -5.26 -26.45
C GLN A 58 10.02 -4.65 -26.29
N GLU A 59 9.28 -4.50 -27.37
CA GLU A 59 7.94 -3.90 -27.36
C GLU A 59 6.92 -4.71 -26.54
N LYS A 60 7.09 -6.03 -26.46
CA LYS A 60 6.25 -6.91 -25.63
C LYS A 60 6.63 -6.79 -24.16
N VAL A 61 7.93 -6.73 -23.88
CA VAL A 61 8.44 -6.57 -22.51
C VAL A 61 8.01 -5.24 -21.91
N GLU A 62 8.01 -4.16 -22.70
CA GLU A 62 7.55 -2.84 -22.24
C GLU A 62 6.08 -2.89 -21.78
N GLN A 63 5.19 -3.55 -22.54
CA GLN A 63 3.78 -3.71 -22.17
C GLN A 63 3.61 -4.58 -20.91
N LEU A 64 4.36 -5.67 -20.79
CA LEU A 64 4.33 -6.55 -19.63
C LEU A 64 4.82 -5.85 -18.37
N VAL A 65 5.90 -5.09 -18.46
CA VAL A 65 6.46 -4.32 -17.32
C VAL A 65 5.49 -3.23 -16.87
N GLU A 66 4.79 -2.56 -17.78
CA GLU A 66 3.76 -1.58 -17.44
C GLU A 66 2.61 -2.24 -16.70
N ALA A 67 2.07 -3.34 -17.22
CA ALA A 67 0.99 -4.09 -16.59
C ALA A 67 1.39 -4.59 -15.19
N LEU A 68 2.53 -5.28 -15.07
CA LEU A 68 3.00 -5.81 -13.80
C LEU A 68 3.31 -4.74 -12.75
N ASN A 69 3.80 -3.57 -13.15
CA ASN A 69 3.97 -2.45 -12.22
C ASN A 69 2.62 -1.88 -11.73
N THR A 70 1.58 -1.97 -12.55
CA THR A 70 0.22 -1.60 -12.15
C THR A 70 -0.36 -2.63 -11.16
N ASP A 71 -0.17 -3.93 -11.43
CA ASP A 71 -0.56 -5.01 -10.50
C ASP A 71 0.19 -4.88 -9.17
N LEU A 72 1.50 -4.67 -9.21
CA LEU A 72 2.34 -4.44 -8.03
C LEU A 72 1.85 -3.24 -7.20
N ALA A 73 1.51 -2.14 -7.86
CA ALA A 73 1.01 -0.94 -7.20
C ALA A 73 -0.34 -1.18 -6.51
N ALA A 74 -1.29 -1.82 -7.18
CA ALA A 74 -2.59 -2.17 -6.63
C ALA A 74 -2.48 -3.16 -5.46
N THR A 75 -1.59 -4.15 -5.56
CA THR A 75 -1.34 -5.12 -4.50
C THR A 75 -0.78 -4.46 -3.24
N TYR A 76 0.12 -3.47 -3.36
CA TYR A 76 0.60 -2.72 -2.19
C TYR A 76 -0.48 -1.81 -1.57
N VAL A 77 -1.36 -1.22 -2.38
CA VAL A 77 -2.50 -0.46 -1.85
C VAL A 77 -3.42 -1.39 -1.05
N LEU A 78 -3.74 -2.57 -1.59
CA LEU A 78 -4.51 -3.61 -0.90
C LEU A 78 -3.83 -4.04 0.40
N TYR A 79 -2.54 -4.36 0.37
CA TYR A 79 -1.76 -4.72 1.55
C TYR A 79 -1.91 -3.69 2.68
N HIS A 80 -1.74 -2.41 2.34
CA HIS A 80 -1.86 -1.35 3.34
C HIS A 80 -3.28 -1.21 3.91
N GLN A 81 -4.32 -1.37 3.09
CA GLN A 81 -5.70 -1.34 3.53
C GLN A 81 -6.02 -2.53 4.45
N LEU A 82 -5.62 -3.75 4.08
CA LEU A 82 -5.77 -4.94 4.92
C LEU A 82 -5.05 -4.79 6.27
N LYS A 83 -3.82 -4.24 6.27
CA LYS A 83 -3.09 -3.95 7.52
C LYS A 83 -3.78 -2.89 8.35
N LYS A 84 -4.34 -1.84 7.74
CA LYS A 84 -5.14 -0.83 8.44
C LYS A 84 -6.34 -1.49 9.16
N HIS A 85 -7.08 -2.36 8.47
CA HIS A 85 -8.22 -3.07 9.04
C HIS A 85 -7.79 -4.07 10.11
N HIS A 86 -6.72 -4.86 9.87
CA HIS A 86 -6.13 -5.78 10.85
C HIS A 86 -5.77 -5.09 12.17
N TRP A 87 -5.21 -3.87 12.13
CA TRP A 87 -4.85 -3.13 13.34
C TRP A 87 -6.05 -2.56 14.11
N ASN A 88 -7.13 -2.25 13.42
CA ASN A 88 -8.26 -1.49 13.95
C ASN A 88 -9.52 -2.31 14.18
N VAL A 89 -9.58 -3.57 13.74
CA VAL A 89 -10.75 -4.43 13.97
C VAL A 89 -10.99 -4.63 15.47
N GLU A 90 -12.26 -4.55 15.88
CA GLU A 90 -12.70 -4.79 17.25
C GLU A 90 -14.11 -5.42 17.25
N GLY A 91 -14.57 -5.92 18.38
CA GLY A 91 -15.90 -6.50 18.53
C GLY A 91 -15.90 -7.99 18.84
N ALA A 92 -17.04 -8.64 18.70
CA ALA A 92 -17.22 -10.04 19.10
C ALA A 92 -16.45 -11.01 18.20
N GLU A 93 -16.30 -10.67 16.93
CA GLU A 93 -15.60 -11.44 15.89
C GLU A 93 -14.13 -11.09 15.79
N PHE A 94 -13.60 -10.22 16.67
CA PHE A 94 -12.25 -9.66 16.62
C PHE A 94 -11.18 -10.69 16.26
N LEU A 95 -11.09 -11.80 16.99
CA LEU A 95 -9.97 -12.72 16.83
C LEU A 95 -9.94 -13.35 15.43
N GLY A 96 -11.07 -13.84 14.96
CA GLY A 96 -11.14 -14.51 13.64
C GLY A 96 -10.86 -13.55 12.48
N ILE A 97 -11.42 -12.35 12.54
CA ILE A 97 -11.22 -11.33 11.48
C ILE A 97 -9.79 -10.76 11.55
N HIS A 98 -9.26 -10.52 12.74
CA HIS A 98 -7.89 -10.06 12.92
C HIS A 98 -6.86 -11.05 12.36
N GLU A 99 -7.03 -12.36 12.65
CA GLU A 99 -6.17 -13.41 12.10
C GLU A 99 -6.30 -13.50 10.58
N TYR A 100 -7.52 -13.52 10.07
CA TYR A 100 -7.79 -13.55 8.63
C TYR A 100 -7.18 -12.35 7.87
N LEU A 101 -7.40 -11.12 8.35
CA LEU A 101 -6.83 -9.92 7.72
C LEU A 101 -5.29 -9.89 7.79
N GLY A 102 -4.72 -10.50 8.84
CA GLY A 102 -3.28 -10.68 8.97
C GLY A 102 -2.73 -11.60 7.88
N GLU A 103 -3.35 -12.77 7.69
CA GLU A 103 -3.01 -13.75 6.66
C GLU A 103 -3.18 -13.16 5.24
N ALA A 104 -4.33 -12.56 4.96
CA ALA A 104 -4.59 -11.91 3.68
C ALA A 104 -3.57 -10.80 3.33
N ALA A 105 -3.09 -10.06 4.33
CA ALA A 105 -2.04 -9.07 4.12
C ALA A 105 -0.67 -9.71 3.88
N GLU A 106 -0.35 -10.85 4.51
CA GLU A 106 0.89 -11.59 4.27
C GLU A 106 0.90 -12.16 2.85
N ASP A 107 -0.21 -12.69 2.37
CA ASP A 107 -0.36 -13.19 0.99
C ASP A 107 -0.25 -12.06 -0.04
N ALA A 108 -0.81 -10.88 0.25
CA ALA A 108 -0.64 -9.71 -0.60
C ALA A 108 0.82 -9.21 -0.66
N GLU A 109 1.57 -9.29 0.45
CA GLU A 109 3.01 -8.96 0.47
C GLU A 109 3.83 -9.94 -0.37
N GLU A 110 3.54 -11.25 -0.27
CA GLU A 110 4.20 -12.29 -1.08
C GLU A 110 3.92 -12.10 -2.58
N ALA A 111 2.66 -11.87 -2.96
CA ALA A 111 2.30 -11.58 -4.34
C ALA A 111 3.00 -10.32 -4.89
N ALA A 112 3.13 -9.25 -4.08
CA ALA A 112 3.83 -8.05 -4.47
C ALA A 112 5.33 -8.30 -4.72
N ASP A 113 5.98 -9.15 -3.91
CA ASP A 113 7.38 -9.52 -4.10
C ASP A 113 7.58 -10.30 -5.40
N GLU A 114 6.73 -11.28 -5.69
CA GLU A 114 6.77 -12.07 -6.92
C GLU A 114 6.55 -11.20 -8.17
N LEU A 115 5.58 -10.27 -8.13
CA LEU A 115 5.34 -9.31 -9.22
C LEU A 115 6.55 -8.40 -9.45
N ALA A 116 7.17 -7.88 -8.39
CA ALA A 116 8.35 -7.03 -8.46
C ALA A 116 9.56 -7.79 -9.03
N GLU A 117 9.79 -9.03 -8.58
CA GLU A 117 10.85 -9.89 -9.12
C GLU A 117 10.61 -10.20 -10.60
N ARG A 118 9.37 -10.41 -11.03
CA ARG A 118 9.04 -10.64 -12.43
C ARG A 118 9.29 -9.40 -13.28
N VAL A 119 8.94 -8.20 -12.82
CA VAL A 119 9.30 -6.93 -13.49
C VAL A 119 10.80 -6.85 -13.70
N GLN A 120 11.59 -7.14 -12.66
CA GLN A 120 13.05 -7.11 -12.74
C GLN A 120 13.60 -8.17 -13.72
N ALA A 121 13.08 -9.38 -13.68
CA ALA A 121 13.49 -10.48 -14.58
C ALA A 121 13.24 -10.14 -16.06
N LEU A 122 12.17 -9.43 -16.37
CA LEU A 122 11.84 -8.95 -17.70
C LEU A 122 12.79 -7.81 -18.16
N GLY A 123 13.47 -7.15 -17.23
CA GLY A 123 14.37 -6.04 -17.51
C GLY A 123 13.77 -4.66 -17.23
N GLY A 124 12.67 -4.61 -16.49
CA GLY A 124 12.06 -3.40 -15.97
C GLY A 124 12.65 -2.99 -14.62
N VAL A 125 12.15 -1.86 -14.10
CA VAL A 125 12.41 -1.39 -12.75
C VAL A 125 11.10 -1.43 -11.98
N PRO A 126 10.97 -2.28 -10.95
CA PRO A 126 9.74 -2.34 -10.16
C PRO A 126 9.53 -1.04 -9.38
N LEU A 127 8.28 -0.61 -9.28
CA LEU A 127 7.88 0.51 -8.43
C LEU A 127 8.08 0.14 -6.96
N ALA A 128 8.61 1.08 -6.16
CA ALA A 128 8.93 0.80 -4.76
C ALA A 128 8.62 1.97 -3.80
N ARG A 129 8.45 3.19 -4.31
CA ARG A 129 8.12 4.34 -3.44
C ARG A 129 6.62 4.41 -3.22
N GLY A 130 6.19 4.52 -1.94
CA GLY A 130 4.78 4.55 -1.60
C GLY A 130 3.94 5.55 -2.41
N ALA A 131 4.45 6.77 -2.62
CA ALA A 131 3.74 7.78 -3.41
C ALA A 131 3.61 7.42 -4.91
N GLU A 132 4.59 6.72 -5.48
CA GLU A 132 4.51 6.24 -6.86
C GLU A 132 3.63 4.99 -6.97
N LEU A 133 3.64 4.12 -5.98
CA LEU A 133 2.73 2.97 -5.91
C LEU A 133 1.29 3.45 -5.85
N GLU A 134 0.96 4.34 -4.91
CA GLU A 134 -0.38 4.91 -4.79
C GLU A 134 -0.83 5.64 -6.08
N ALA A 135 0.08 6.39 -6.71
CA ALA A 135 -0.24 7.11 -7.95
C ALA A 135 -0.41 6.20 -9.18
N ALA A 136 0.19 5.02 -9.19
CA ALA A 136 0.12 4.06 -10.28
C ALA A 136 -1.00 3.03 -10.12
N ALA A 137 -1.49 2.83 -8.90
CA ALA A 137 -2.58 1.91 -8.61
C ALA A 137 -3.89 2.44 -9.22
N PRO A 138 -4.66 1.61 -9.92
CA PRO A 138 -6.00 1.98 -10.42
C PRO A 138 -7.09 1.87 -9.35
N VAL A 139 -6.72 1.47 -8.13
CA VAL A 139 -7.62 1.36 -6.98
C VAL A 139 -7.36 2.50 -6.00
N GLU A 140 -8.41 3.02 -5.38
CA GLU A 140 -8.32 4.12 -4.42
C GLU A 140 -8.31 3.55 -3.00
N PRO A 141 -7.28 3.87 -2.18
CA PRO A 141 -7.26 3.45 -0.78
C PRO A 141 -8.33 4.19 0.02
N GLU A 142 -8.79 3.58 1.11
CA GLU A 142 -9.63 4.28 2.09
C GLU A 142 -8.86 5.42 2.77
N ASP A 143 -9.61 6.41 3.27
CA ASP A 143 -9.09 7.39 4.22
C ASP A 143 -8.57 6.71 5.51
N ASP A 144 -7.73 7.42 6.28
CA ASP A 144 -7.17 6.93 7.55
C ASP A 144 -8.21 6.75 8.69
N ASP A 145 -9.46 7.08 8.45
CA ASP A 145 -10.54 6.91 9.42
C ASP A 145 -10.81 5.43 9.72
N VAL A 146 -11.26 5.14 10.95
CA VAL A 146 -11.62 3.78 11.38
C VAL A 146 -13.11 3.55 11.15
N TYR A 147 -13.44 2.58 10.35
CA TYR A 147 -14.82 2.20 10.03
C TYR A 147 -15.27 0.98 10.87
N ASP A 148 -16.57 0.70 10.88
CA ASP A 148 -17.06 -0.55 11.45
C ASP A 148 -16.63 -1.76 10.60
N VAL A 149 -16.64 -2.94 11.24
CA VAL A 149 -16.13 -4.18 10.63
C VAL A 149 -16.80 -4.49 9.29
N ARG A 150 -18.13 -4.37 9.20
CA ARG A 150 -18.87 -4.68 7.97
C ARG A 150 -18.49 -3.73 6.83
N THR A 151 -18.36 -2.44 7.12
CA THR A 151 -17.91 -1.44 6.15
C THR A 151 -16.50 -1.73 5.68
N SER A 152 -15.57 -2.02 6.60
CA SER A 152 -14.18 -2.36 6.28
C SER A 152 -14.07 -3.58 5.38
N LEU A 153 -14.75 -4.69 5.74
CA LEU A 153 -14.73 -5.91 4.91
C LEU A 153 -15.42 -5.73 3.55
N ALA A 154 -16.46 -4.88 3.47
CA ALA A 154 -17.11 -4.58 2.20
C ALA A 154 -16.19 -3.78 1.26
N ASN A 155 -15.45 -2.81 1.80
CA ASN A 155 -14.48 -2.03 1.04
C ASN A 155 -13.29 -2.91 0.60
N ASP A 156 -12.83 -3.84 1.44
CA ASP A 156 -11.82 -4.83 1.04
C ASP A 156 -12.32 -5.70 -0.10
N MET A 157 -13.55 -6.20 -0.02
CA MET A 157 -14.14 -7.04 -1.06
C MET A 157 -14.27 -6.28 -2.40
N GLU A 158 -14.65 -5.00 -2.38
CA GLU A 158 -14.72 -4.16 -3.58
C GLU A 158 -13.33 -3.99 -4.20
N MET A 159 -12.33 -3.68 -3.38
CA MET A 159 -10.93 -3.54 -3.85
C MET A 159 -10.37 -4.85 -4.43
N TYR A 160 -10.64 -6.00 -3.79
CA TYR A 160 -10.30 -7.30 -4.38
C TYR A 160 -10.97 -7.50 -5.73
N GLY A 161 -12.24 -7.14 -5.87
CA GLY A 161 -12.99 -7.22 -7.12
C GLY A 161 -12.32 -6.45 -8.26
N ASP A 162 -11.95 -5.21 -8.01
CA ASP A 162 -11.28 -4.34 -8.99
C ASP A 162 -9.90 -4.90 -9.40
N ILE A 163 -9.12 -5.38 -8.43
CA ILE A 163 -7.81 -5.99 -8.68
C ILE A 163 -7.95 -7.30 -9.47
N ILE A 164 -8.94 -8.13 -9.16
CA ILE A 164 -9.23 -9.37 -9.87
C ILE A 164 -9.58 -9.07 -11.35
N GLU A 165 -10.41 -8.07 -11.64
CA GLU A 165 -10.74 -7.68 -13.01
C GLU A 165 -9.49 -7.25 -13.79
N MET A 166 -8.69 -6.38 -13.20
CA MET A 166 -7.43 -5.91 -13.79
C MET A 166 -6.44 -7.05 -14.03
N THR A 167 -6.22 -7.92 -13.04
CA THR A 167 -5.27 -9.03 -13.14
C THR A 167 -5.69 -10.03 -14.24
N ARG A 168 -7.01 -10.26 -14.45
CA ARG A 168 -7.52 -11.04 -15.58
C ARG A 168 -7.17 -10.41 -16.93
N GLU A 169 -7.29 -9.10 -17.06
CA GLU A 169 -6.90 -8.38 -18.29
C GLU A 169 -5.40 -8.54 -18.56
N HIS A 170 -4.57 -8.43 -17.52
CA HIS A 170 -3.12 -8.58 -17.63
C HIS A 170 -2.69 -10.05 -17.90
N PHE A 171 -3.40 -11.03 -17.35
CA PHE A 171 -3.24 -12.44 -17.70
C PHE A 171 -3.49 -12.69 -19.19
N GLU A 172 -4.58 -12.13 -19.73
CA GLU A 172 -4.88 -12.23 -21.15
C GLU A 172 -3.82 -11.51 -22.02
N LEU A 173 -3.33 -10.35 -21.56
CA LEU A 173 -2.24 -9.63 -22.21
C LEU A 173 -0.97 -10.49 -22.27
N ALA A 174 -0.53 -11.06 -21.16
CA ALA A 174 0.67 -11.90 -21.09
C ALA A 174 0.54 -13.13 -22.00
N THR A 175 -0.63 -13.77 -22.00
CA THR A 175 -0.95 -14.91 -22.87
C THR A 175 -0.86 -14.52 -24.35
N ASN A 176 -1.45 -13.40 -24.74
CA ASN A 176 -1.46 -12.92 -26.12
C ASN A 176 -0.07 -12.49 -26.62
N LEU A 177 0.77 -11.99 -25.74
CA LEU A 177 2.17 -11.63 -26.03
C LEU A 177 3.10 -12.86 -26.07
N GLY A 178 2.62 -14.02 -25.59
CA GLY A 178 3.35 -15.28 -25.57
C GLY A 178 4.28 -15.45 -24.38
N ASP A 179 4.14 -14.63 -23.35
CA ASP A 179 4.86 -14.79 -22.08
C ASP A 179 4.04 -15.63 -21.09
N HIS A 180 4.11 -16.94 -21.29
CA HIS A 180 3.38 -17.91 -20.47
C HIS A 180 3.87 -17.95 -19.01
N ALA A 181 5.12 -17.56 -18.75
CA ALA A 181 5.64 -17.53 -17.38
C ALA A 181 5.00 -16.37 -16.57
N THR A 182 4.85 -15.19 -17.19
CA THR A 182 4.06 -14.10 -16.58
C THR A 182 2.58 -14.47 -16.46
N ALA A 183 2.00 -15.12 -17.47
CA ALA A 183 0.62 -15.59 -17.41
C ALA A 183 0.42 -16.62 -16.27
N ASP A 184 1.37 -17.53 -16.06
CA ASP A 184 1.29 -18.50 -14.95
C ASP A 184 1.36 -17.80 -13.58
N LEU A 185 2.25 -16.82 -13.40
CA LEU A 185 2.32 -16.00 -12.19
C LEU A 185 0.98 -15.29 -11.93
N LEU A 186 0.45 -14.58 -12.93
CA LEU A 186 -0.81 -13.84 -12.79
C LEU A 186 -2.01 -14.78 -12.54
N ARG A 187 -1.98 -16.00 -13.05
CA ARG A 187 -3.02 -17.00 -12.76
C ARG A 187 -2.95 -17.46 -11.31
N ASP A 188 -1.76 -17.68 -10.77
CA ASP A 188 -1.59 -18.09 -9.38
C ASP A 188 -2.01 -16.94 -8.44
N THR A 189 -1.61 -15.70 -8.73
CA THR A 189 -2.11 -14.49 -8.03
C THR A 189 -3.64 -14.39 -8.08
N LEU A 190 -4.28 -14.68 -9.22
CA LEU A 190 -5.75 -14.68 -9.34
C LEU A 190 -6.42 -15.71 -8.43
N LEU A 191 -5.83 -16.88 -8.24
CA LEU A 191 -6.40 -17.90 -7.35
C LEU A 191 -6.46 -17.40 -5.91
N ASP A 192 -5.41 -16.76 -5.43
CA ASP A 192 -5.34 -16.23 -4.07
C ASP A 192 -6.29 -15.04 -3.88
N LEU A 193 -6.32 -14.10 -4.85
CA LEU A 193 -7.26 -12.97 -4.83
C LEU A 193 -8.72 -13.43 -4.82
N GLU A 194 -9.09 -14.43 -5.64
CA GLU A 194 -10.44 -14.96 -5.70
C GLU A 194 -10.82 -15.73 -4.43
N GLU A 195 -9.87 -16.42 -3.78
CA GLU A 195 -10.08 -17.09 -2.50
C GLU A 195 -10.38 -16.09 -1.39
N HIS A 196 -9.60 -15.01 -1.30
CA HIS A 196 -9.83 -13.95 -0.31
C HIS A 196 -11.14 -13.19 -0.56
N ALA A 197 -11.46 -12.85 -1.81
CA ALA A 197 -12.73 -12.24 -2.15
C ALA A 197 -13.92 -13.13 -1.76
N HIS A 198 -13.81 -14.45 -2.00
CA HIS A 198 -14.81 -15.43 -1.60
C HIS A 198 -14.95 -15.54 -0.08
N HIS A 199 -13.87 -15.50 0.68
CA HIS A 199 -13.93 -15.47 2.15
C HIS A 199 -14.63 -14.21 2.67
N LEU A 200 -14.35 -13.04 2.08
CA LEU A 200 -15.01 -11.79 2.42
C LEU A 200 -16.52 -11.82 2.12
N GLU A 201 -16.90 -12.38 0.97
CA GLU A 201 -18.31 -12.59 0.63
C GLU A 201 -19.01 -13.40 1.72
N HIS A 202 -18.41 -14.49 2.22
CA HIS A 202 -18.97 -15.28 3.31
C HIS A 202 -19.04 -14.55 4.66
N TYR A 203 -18.04 -13.72 4.99
CA TYR A 203 -18.11 -12.88 6.21
C TYR A 203 -19.26 -11.85 6.15
N LEU A 204 -19.62 -11.41 4.96
CA LEU A 204 -20.65 -10.39 4.75
C LEU A 204 -22.07 -10.96 4.65
N GLU A 205 -22.21 -12.27 4.53
CA GLU A 205 -23.53 -12.93 4.51
C GLU A 205 -24.27 -12.75 5.83
N ASP A 206 -25.59 -12.56 5.75
CA ASP A 206 -26.48 -12.35 6.90
C ASP A 206 -27.10 -13.65 7.47
N ASP A 207 -26.57 -14.82 7.08
CA ASP A 207 -27.08 -16.11 7.59
C ASP A 207 -26.63 -16.33 9.04
N THR A 208 -27.55 -16.81 9.87
CA THR A 208 -27.30 -17.04 11.30
C THR A 208 -27.96 -18.33 11.78
N LEU A 209 -27.29 -19.04 12.70
CA LEU A 209 -27.85 -20.19 13.40
C LEU A 209 -28.84 -19.78 14.50
N VAL A 210 -28.94 -18.49 14.84
CA VAL A 210 -29.89 -17.97 15.82
C VAL A 210 -31.19 -17.71 15.11
N LEU A 211 -32.23 -18.50 15.45
CA LEU A 211 -33.60 -18.23 14.99
C LEU A 211 -34.09 -16.95 15.69
N GLU A 212 -34.40 -15.92 14.90
CA GLU A 212 -35.15 -14.78 15.44
C GLU A 212 -36.48 -15.31 16.02
N SER A 213 -36.69 -15.12 17.33
CA SER A 213 -37.96 -15.44 17.94
C SER A 213 -39.03 -14.48 17.41
N ALA A 214 -39.97 -15.00 16.65
CA ALA A 214 -41.10 -14.28 16.10
C ALA A 214 -41.99 -13.66 17.22
#